data_5e91a581199b795c5a2c68f6823b43f0
#
_entry.id   5e91a581199b795c5a2c68f6823b43f0
#
_cell.length_a   1.000
_cell.length_b   1.000
_cell.length_c   1.000
_cell.angle_alpha   90.00
_cell.angle_beta   90.00
_cell.angle_gamma   90.00
#
_symmetry.space_group_name_H-M   'P 1'
#
loop_
_entity.id
_entity.type
_entity.pdbx_description
1 polymer ?
#
loop_
_entity_poly.entity_id
_entity_poly.type
_entity_poly.pdbx_seq_one_letter_code
_entity_poly.pdbx_strand_id
1 'polypeptide(L)'
;MEKTTVLIIGSGPSGTMLSHYLKANGIDSIITEKASRFRDKVCAGALPLAINDILPEYLAGFERTNYSTLSVNYKNLLHTEVSDKSPFMFGVKRASFDEFLRTGLDVKYNENFVTYEETKNGITARTDRETYTAKFLIGADGVGSAVRRVANFHYKPYFIVAEEAETTVSATSNQVAKIFLGFNRMGYGWTFPKSDSVSIGSGAVKGSFVRGTMNKFADNPHLKPHIFPISIWNGVETLTKNRVALVGEAGSIVDPFSAAGIYSGIASSKILSSVIKRALVSGSSSIDSYNEQLDQKIYQEFRYAKLLSTMFYPFLWLTKKVIVKQSTLRMALEEAKQGYISYREVYQRVANSQHPELRIILLLAKLINNI
;
A
#
# COMPACT_ATOMS: atom_id res chain seq x y z
N MET A 1 10.50 7.75 31.63
CA MET A 1 11.17 6.70 30.79
C MET A 1 10.29 5.46 30.84
N GLU A 2 9.67 5.12 29.73
CA GLU A 2 8.81 3.94 29.59
C GLU A 2 9.61 2.76 29.00
N LYS A 3 9.19 1.54 29.33
CA LYS A 3 9.86 0.31 28.88
C LYS A 3 8.87 -0.58 28.11
N THR A 4 9.30 -1.11 26.97
CA THR A 4 8.54 -2.06 26.17
C THR A 4 9.47 -3.05 25.47
N THR A 5 8.94 -4.15 24.96
CA THR A 5 9.72 -5.08 24.12
C THR A 5 9.91 -4.50 22.71
N VAL A 6 8.86 -3.92 22.12
CA VAL A 6 8.91 -3.34 20.77
C VAL A 6 8.34 -1.92 20.79
N LEU A 7 9.14 -0.94 20.39
CA LEU A 7 8.68 0.42 20.15
C LEU A 7 8.35 0.57 18.64
N ILE A 8 7.11 0.99 18.34
CA ILE A 8 6.62 1.18 16.99
C ILE A 8 6.38 2.67 16.75
N ILE A 9 6.97 3.23 15.71
CA ILE A 9 6.79 4.63 15.34
C ILE A 9 5.79 4.72 14.18
N GLY A 10 4.60 5.24 14.47
CA GLY A 10 3.49 5.42 13.53
C GLY A 10 2.34 4.44 13.74
N SER A 11 1.11 4.97 13.88
CA SER A 11 -0.14 4.25 14.12
C SER A 11 -1.00 4.06 12.86
N GLY A 12 -0.39 4.04 11.67
CA GLY A 12 -1.06 3.63 10.44
C GLY A 12 -1.30 2.11 10.38
N PRO A 13 -1.96 1.59 9.31
CA PRO A 13 -2.31 0.17 9.22
C PRO A 13 -1.15 -0.80 9.46
N SER A 14 0.06 -0.47 9.00
CA SER A 14 1.22 -1.35 9.23
C SER A 14 1.65 -1.37 10.71
N GLY A 15 1.73 -0.21 11.37
CA GLY A 15 2.16 -0.14 12.77
C GLY A 15 1.13 -0.76 13.72
N THR A 16 -0.14 -0.46 13.54
CA THR A 16 -1.23 -1.04 14.34
C THR A 16 -1.31 -2.55 14.18
N MET A 17 -1.24 -3.05 12.94
CA MET A 17 -1.28 -4.49 12.70
C MET A 17 -0.05 -5.21 13.22
N LEU A 18 1.13 -4.59 13.17
CA LEU A 18 2.30 -5.16 13.85
C LEU A 18 2.04 -5.34 15.34
N SER A 19 1.51 -4.33 16.02
CA SER A 19 1.17 -4.41 17.43
C SER A 19 0.16 -5.51 17.74
N HIS A 20 -0.89 -5.68 16.93
CA HIS A 20 -1.84 -6.79 17.07
C HIS A 20 -1.19 -8.17 16.92
N TYR A 21 -0.34 -8.35 15.92
CA TYR A 21 0.37 -9.62 15.72
C TYR A 21 1.37 -9.92 16.84
N LEU A 22 2.04 -8.89 17.40
CA LEU A 22 2.91 -9.03 18.55
C LEU A 22 2.10 -9.43 19.79
N LYS A 23 1.00 -8.73 20.07
CA LYS A 23 0.09 -9.03 21.18
C LYS A 23 -0.44 -10.46 21.12
N ALA A 24 -0.83 -10.93 19.93
CA ALA A 24 -1.27 -12.32 19.72
C ALA A 24 -0.17 -13.36 20.03
N ASN A 25 1.10 -12.95 20.04
CA ASN A 25 2.26 -13.76 20.41
C ASN A 25 2.75 -13.50 21.85
N GLY A 26 2.00 -12.76 22.68
CA GLY A 26 2.38 -12.41 24.05
C GLY A 26 3.54 -11.42 24.15
N ILE A 27 3.79 -10.63 23.10
CA ILE A 27 4.87 -9.64 23.04
C ILE A 27 4.25 -8.24 23.19
N ASP A 28 4.71 -7.50 24.19
CA ASP A 28 4.27 -6.12 24.46
C ASP A 28 4.86 -5.13 23.44
N SER A 29 4.11 -4.11 23.15
CA SER A 29 4.54 -3.02 22.27
C SER A 29 3.85 -1.71 22.64
N ILE A 30 4.56 -0.60 22.42
CA ILE A 30 4.04 0.76 22.50
C ILE A 30 4.12 1.36 21.10
N ILE A 31 3.07 2.08 20.72
CA ILE A 31 3.03 2.83 19.46
C ILE A 31 3.09 4.32 19.77
N THR A 32 4.00 5.07 19.14
CA THR A 32 3.97 6.54 19.16
C THR A 32 3.44 7.07 17.83
N GLU A 33 2.59 8.09 17.87
CA GLU A 33 1.99 8.71 16.67
C GLU A 33 2.11 10.24 16.78
N LYS A 34 2.72 10.85 15.76
CA LYS A 34 2.91 12.31 15.72
C LYS A 34 1.63 13.10 15.58
N ALA A 35 0.62 12.52 14.94
CA ALA A 35 -0.66 13.16 14.75
C ALA A 35 -1.58 12.97 15.95
N SER A 36 -2.63 13.79 16.03
CA SER A 36 -3.74 13.58 16.94
C SER A 36 -4.49 12.28 16.58
N ARG A 37 -5.29 11.77 17.52
CA ARG A 37 -6.06 10.54 17.34
C ARG A 37 -6.93 10.56 16.08
N PHE A 38 -7.60 11.67 15.85
CA PHE A 38 -8.53 11.85 14.72
C PHE A 38 -7.80 12.48 13.54
N ARG A 39 -6.99 11.68 12.86
CA ARG A 39 -6.30 12.09 11.63
C ARG A 39 -6.98 11.48 10.43
N ASP A 40 -7.36 12.32 9.48
CA ASP A 40 -7.68 11.86 8.14
C ASP A 40 -6.41 11.72 7.30
N LYS A 41 -6.23 10.57 6.66
CA LYS A 41 -5.13 10.34 5.72
C LYS A 41 -5.70 10.15 4.32
N VAL A 42 -5.32 11.02 3.42
CA VAL A 42 -5.69 10.96 2.00
C VAL A 42 -5.28 9.61 1.42
N CYS A 43 -6.26 8.87 0.88
CA CYS A 43 -6.06 7.56 0.30
C CYS A 43 -7.32 7.09 -0.43
N ALA A 44 -7.17 6.53 -1.62
CA ALA A 44 -8.25 5.92 -2.39
C ALA A 44 -9.09 4.93 -1.57
N GLY A 45 -8.49 4.27 -0.58
CA GLY A 45 -9.16 3.38 0.35
C GLY A 45 -9.61 2.05 -0.25
N ALA A 46 -9.17 1.73 -1.46
CA ALA A 46 -9.50 0.46 -2.11
C ALA A 46 -8.63 -0.69 -1.58
N LEU A 47 -9.26 -1.78 -1.15
CA LEU A 47 -8.60 -2.93 -0.53
C LEU A 47 -8.96 -4.23 -1.26
N PRO A 48 -7.99 -5.13 -1.50
CA PRO A 48 -8.26 -6.46 -2.06
C PRO A 48 -8.97 -7.34 -1.03
N LEU A 49 -9.72 -8.34 -1.48
CA LEU A 49 -10.39 -9.31 -0.59
C LEU A 49 -9.40 -10.07 0.31
N ALA A 50 -8.19 -10.31 -0.18
CA ALA A 50 -7.11 -10.98 0.57
C ALA A 50 -6.75 -10.30 1.90
N ILE A 51 -7.19 -9.07 2.14
CA ILE A 51 -6.98 -8.44 3.45
C ILE A 51 -7.66 -9.23 4.57
N ASN A 52 -8.78 -9.91 4.29
CA ASN A 52 -9.49 -10.73 5.27
C ASN A 52 -8.63 -11.90 5.77
N ASP A 53 -7.70 -12.42 4.95
CA ASP A 53 -6.85 -13.59 5.29
C ASP A 53 -5.69 -13.20 6.23
N ILE A 54 -5.41 -11.91 6.30
CA ILE A 54 -4.31 -11.39 7.11
C ILE A 54 -4.77 -10.60 8.34
N LEU A 55 -6.01 -10.16 8.39
CA LEU A 55 -6.56 -9.53 9.59
C LEU A 55 -6.93 -10.60 10.63
N PRO A 56 -6.66 -10.37 11.93
CA PRO A 56 -7.24 -11.18 13.00
C PRO A 56 -8.78 -11.16 12.94
N GLU A 57 -9.42 -12.25 13.31
CA GLU A 57 -10.89 -12.38 13.23
C GLU A 57 -11.65 -11.27 13.96
N TYR A 58 -11.16 -10.82 15.12
CA TYR A 58 -11.77 -9.73 15.88
C TYR A 58 -11.62 -8.34 15.20
N LEU A 59 -10.84 -8.24 14.11
CA LEU A 59 -10.72 -7.06 13.25
C LEU A 59 -11.40 -7.25 11.89
N ALA A 60 -12.21 -8.27 11.68
CA ALA A 60 -12.91 -8.51 10.41
C ALA A 60 -14.15 -7.61 10.23
N GLY A 61 -14.68 -7.02 11.31
CA GLY A 61 -15.93 -6.26 11.32
C GLY A 61 -15.84 -4.77 10.97
N PHE A 62 -14.82 -4.32 10.25
CA PHE A 62 -14.68 -2.92 9.85
C PHE A 62 -15.71 -2.49 8.78
N GLU A 63 -16.11 -1.21 8.85
CA GLU A 63 -17.02 -0.61 7.87
C GLU A 63 -16.40 -0.57 6.49
N ARG A 64 -17.13 -1.07 5.47
CA ARG A 64 -16.66 -1.17 4.10
C ARG A 64 -17.78 -1.08 3.07
N THR A 65 -17.44 -0.61 1.88
CA THR A 65 -18.29 -0.64 0.68
C THR A 65 -17.80 -1.73 -0.25
N ASN A 66 -18.62 -2.71 -0.57
CA ASN A 66 -18.27 -3.79 -1.48
C ASN A 66 -18.36 -3.33 -2.93
N TYR A 67 -17.34 -3.65 -3.75
CA TYR A 67 -17.37 -3.42 -5.19
C TYR A 67 -17.61 -4.73 -5.92
N SER A 68 -18.74 -4.80 -6.62
CA SER A 68 -19.12 -5.92 -7.48
C SER A 68 -19.10 -5.55 -8.96
N THR A 69 -18.90 -4.28 -9.27
CA THR A 69 -18.82 -3.75 -10.65
C THR A 69 -17.51 -2.97 -10.83
N LEU A 70 -16.77 -3.33 -11.88
CA LEU A 70 -15.56 -2.66 -12.33
C LEU A 70 -15.83 -1.96 -13.64
N SER A 71 -15.56 -0.66 -13.69
CA SER A 71 -15.63 0.17 -14.90
C SER A 71 -14.23 0.66 -15.26
N VAL A 72 -13.80 0.44 -16.49
CA VAL A 72 -12.51 0.93 -16.99
C VAL A 72 -12.74 1.84 -18.19
N ASN A 73 -12.17 3.03 -18.11
CA ASN A 73 -12.28 4.08 -19.11
C ASN A 73 -10.90 4.45 -19.66
N TYR A 74 -10.77 4.59 -20.97
CA TYR A 74 -9.58 5.13 -21.60
C TYR A 74 -9.91 6.47 -22.27
N LYS A 75 -9.45 7.58 -21.68
CA LYS A 75 -9.59 8.97 -22.20
C LYS A 75 -11.02 9.34 -22.63
N ASN A 76 -12.05 8.78 -22.02
CA ASN A 76 -13.46 8.91 -22.44
C ASN A 76 -13.75 8.44 -23.89
N LEU A 77 -12.81 7.71 -24.52
CA LEU A 77 -12.95 7.18 -25.88
C LEU A 77 -13.40 5.73 -25.91
N LEU A 78 -12.96 4.95 -24.93
CA LEU A 78 -13.32 3.55 -24.75
C LEU A 78 -13.79 3.35 -23.33
N HIS A 79 -14.87 2.61 -23.17
CA HIS A 79 -15.45 2.29 -21.89
C HIS A 79 -15.90 0.84 -21.85
N THR A 80 -15.64 0.16 -20.78
CA THR A 80 -16.19 -1.19 -20.54
C THR A 80 -16.49 -1.34 -19.05
N GLU A 81 -17.62 -1.95 -18.79
CA GLU A 81 -18.07 -2.28 -17.45
C GLU A 81 -18.35 -3.79 -17.35
N VAL A 82 -17.93 -4.38 -16.25
CA VAL A 82 -18.19 -5.78 -15.93
C VAL A 82 -18.68 -5.88 -14.50
N SER A 83 -19.72 -6.67 -14.28
CA SER A 83 -20.33 -6.88 -12.98
C SER A 83 -20.32 -8.37 -12.62
N ASP A 84 -20.32 -8.65 -11.33
CA ASP A 84 -20.49 -9.97 -10.75
C ASP A 84 -21.47 -9.93 -9.58
N LYS A 85 -21.95 -11.09 -9.14
CA LYS A 85 -22.81 -11.22 -7.96
C LYS A 85 -22.04 -11.06 -6.65
N SER A 86 -20.77 -11.43 -6.66
CA SER A 86 -19.87 -11.36 -5.50
C SER A 86 -18.93 -10.16 -5.62
N PRO A 87 -18.56 -9.52 -4.52
CA PRO A 87 -17.56 -8.46 -4.55
C PRO A 87 -16.19 -9.02 -4.95
N PHE A 88 -15.37 -8.17 -5.57
CA PHE A 88 -13.98 -8.46 -5.92
C PHE A 88 -12.99 -7.58 -5.15
N MET A 89 -13.47 -6.52 -4.52
CA MET A 89 -12.68 -5.55 -3.77
C MET A 89 -13.62 -4.74 -2.87
N PHE A 90 -13.09 -3.98 -1.91
CA PHE A 90 -13.88 -3.03 -1.14
C PHE A 90 -13.20 -1.70 -0.91
N GLY A 91 -14.04 -0.69 -0.65
CA GLY A 91 -13.64 0.64 -0.25
C GLY A 91 -13.80 0.86 1.26
N VAL A 92 -12.84 1.57 1.86
CA VAL A 92 -12.88 1.99 3.26
C VAL A 92 -12.60 3.49 3.39
N LYS A 93 -13.22 4.12 4.38
CA LYS A 93 -12.79 5.45 4.84
C LYS A 93 -11.58 5.26 5.74
N ARG A 94 -10.48 5.93 5.41
CA ARG A 94 -9.22 5.76 6.14
C ARG A 94 -9.32 6.18 7.60
N ALA A 95 -10.06 7.25 7.90
CA ALA A 95 -10.25 7.70 9.28
C ALA A 95 -10.90 6.61 10.13
N SER A 96 -12.04 6.04 9.69
CA SER A 96 -12.75 4.98 10.40
C SER A 96 -11.95 3.67 10.44
N PHE A 97 -11.33 3.28 9.32
CA PHE A 97 -10.53 2.07 9.24
C PHE A 97 -9.29 2.13 10.13
N ASP A 98 -8.54 3.23 10.08
CA ASP A 98 -7.35 3.40 10.92
C ASP A 98 -7.72 3.44 12.42
N GLU A 99 -8.83 4.08 12.79
CA GLU A 99 -9.33 4.11 14.17
C GLU A 99 -9.78 2.72 14.64
N PHE A 100 -10.47 1.98 13.78
CA PHE A 100 -10.86 0.60 14.07
C PHE A 100 -9.65 -0.29 14.34
N LEU A 101 -8.59 -0.17 13.52
CA LEU A 101 -7.35 -0.91 13.71
C LEU A 101 -6.58 -0.54 14.99
N ARG A 102 -6.82 0.64 15.59
CA ARG A 102 -6.19 1.06 16.86
C ARG A 102 -6.87 0.51 18.09
N THR A 103 -8.04 -0.10 17.96
CA THR A 103 -8.84 -0.61 19.07
C THR A 103 -8.04 -1.58 19.94
N GLY A 104 -7.96 -1.29 21.25
CA GLY A 104 -7.29 -2.15 22.21
C GLY A 104 -5.75 -2.12 22.18
N LEU A 105 -5.16 -1.10 21.56
CA LEU A 105 -3.70 -0.87 21.50
C LEU A 105 -3.29 0.31 22.38
N ASP A 106 -2.07 0.28 22.89
CA ASP A 106 -1.43 1.42 23.59
C ASP A 106 -0.78 2.35 22.55
N VAL A 107 -1.47 3.47 22.24
CA VAL A 107 -1.03 4.47 21.27
C VAL A 107 -0.83 5.81 21.98
N LYS A 108 0.40 6.32 21.96
CA LYS A 108 0.78 7.65 22.44
C LYS A 108 0.67 8.65 21.31
N TYR A 109 -0.38 9.48 21.34
CA TYR A 109 -0.66 10.48 20.29
C TYR A 109 0.06 11.81 20.54
N ASN A 110 0.20 12.62 19.45
CA ASN A 110 0.89 13.89 19.44
C ASN A 110 2.34 13.76 19.94
N GLU A 111 3.02 12.69 19.55
CA GLU A 111 4.33 12.33 20.02
C GLU A 111 5.25 11.96 18.84
N ASN A 112 6.23 12.84 18.56
CA ASN A 112 7.16 12.71 17.45
C ASN A 112 8.42 11.96 17.85
N PHE A 113 8.81 10.97 17.06
CA PHE A 113 10.13 10.35 17.17
C PHE A 113 11.22 11.33 16.77
N VAL A 114 12.28 11.41 17.59
CA VAL A 114 13.43 12.32 17.39
C VAL A 114 14.68 11.53 17.03
N THR A 115 15.09 10.58 17.88
CA THR A 115 16.34 9.83 17.70
C THR A 115 16.33 8.53 18.49
N TYR A 116 17.35 7.71 18.30
CA TYR A 116 17.61 6.54 19.13
C TYR A 116 19.11 6.29 19.26
N GLU A 117 19.45 5.55 20.30
CA GLU A 117 20.78 4.98 20.53
C GLU A 117 20.63 3.47 20.72
N GLU A 118 21.52 2.70 20.08
CA GLU A 118 21.55 1.26 20.22
C GLU A 118 22.68 0.87 21.17
N THR A 119 22.36 -0.01 22.13
CA THR A 119 23.29 -0.58 23.09
C THR A 119 23.31 -2.11 22.98
N LYS A 120 24.25 -2.76 23.69
CA LYS A 120 24.27 -4.24 23.77
C LYS A 120 22.97 -4.83 24.30
N ASN A 121 22.24 -4.10 25.14
CA ASN A 121 21.05 -4.58 25.84
C ASN A 121 19.73 -4.20 25.16
N GLY A 122 19.74 -3.34 24.15
CA GLY A 122 18.54 -2.87 23.48
C GLY A 122 18.72 -1.49 22.86
N ILE A 123 17.61 -0.78 22.76
CA ILE A 123 17.51 0.54 22.17
C ILE A 123 16.99 1.51 23.24
N THR A 124 17.57 2.71 23.28
CA THR A 124 16.99 3.87 23.93
C THR A 124 16.54 4.83 22.86
N ALA A 125 15.23 5.03 22.70
CA ALA A 125 14.65 5.93 21.73
C ALA A 125 14.04 7.14 22.44
N ARG A 126 14.20 8.31 21.82
CA ARG A 126 13.66 9.57 22.34
C ARG A 126 12.64 10.15 21.35
N THR A 127 11.53 10.55 21.89
CA THR A 127 10.53 11.39 21.25
C THR A 127 10.65 12.84 21.74
N ASP A 128 9.80 13.72 21.25
CA ASP A 128 9.68 15.09 21.75
C ASP A 128 9.05 15.17 23.16
N ARG A 129 8.53 14.06 23.71
CA ARG A 129 7.81 14.01 24.98
C ARG A 129 8.43 13.04 25.99
N GLU A 130 8.90 11.88 25.53
CA GLU A 130 9.31 10.80 26.43
C GLU A 130 10.55 10.07 25.89
N THR A 131 11.18 9.31 26.77
CA THR A 131 12.28 8.39 26.46
C THR A 131 11.82 6.95 26.70
N TYR A 132 12.03 6.10 25.70
CA TYR A 132 11.66 4.69 25.71
C TYR A 132 12.88 3.79 25.71
N THR A 133 12.82 2.71 26.49
CA THR A 133 13.76 1.59 26.32
C THR A 133 13.04 0.40 25.72
N ALA A 134 13.60 -0.17 24.66
CA ALA A 134 13.01 -1.30 23.93
C ALA A 134 14.07 -2.31 23.48
N LYS A 135 13.65 -3.53 23.17
CA LYS A 135 14.52 -4.50 22.48
C LYS A 135 14.62 -4.22 20.97
N PHE A 136 13.53 -3.77 20.38
CA PHE A 136 13.45 -3.46 18.94
C PHE A 136 12.73 -2.13 18.70
N LEU A 137 13.17 -1.40 17.66
CA LEU A 137 12.57 -0.16 17.17
C LEU A 137 12.06 -0.37 15.74
N ILE A 138 10.77 -0.11 15.50
CA ILE A 138 10.16 -0.33 14.20
C ILE A 138 9.59 0.96 13.62
N GLY A 139 10.09 1.35 12.45
CA GLY A 139 9.55 2.47 11.68
C GLY A 139 8.33 2.02 10.87
N ALA A 140 7.16 2.54 11.23
CA ALA A 140 5.88 2.40 10.53
C ALA A 140 5.28 3.78 10.19
N ASP A 141 6.12 4.81 10.13
CA ASP A 141 5.83 6.23 10.07
C ASP A 141 5.65 6.78 8.65
N GLY A 142 5.45 5.88 7.68
CA GLY A 142 5.00 6.17 6.32
C GLY A 142 6.07 6.81 5.43
N VAL A 143 5.63 7.44 4.34
CA VAL A 143 6.47 7.95 3.25
C VAL A 143 7.62 8.84 3.71
N GLY A 144 7.39 9.68 4.70
CA GLY A 144 8.38 10.61 5.29
C GLY A 144 9.12 10.03 6.49
N SER A 145 9.33 8.72 6.58
CA SER A 145 9.85 8.03 7.76
C SER A 145 11.08 8.73 8.40
N ALA A 146 10.91 9.12 9.66
CA ALA A 146 11.98 9.65 10.50
C ALA A 146 12.93 8.53 10.92
N VAL A 147 12.38 7.34 11.26
CA VAL A 147 13.20 6.17 11.62
C VAL A 147 14.13 5.80 10.46
N ARG A 148 13.65 5.77 9.22
CA ARG A 148 14.48 5.50 8.04
C ARG A 148 15.66 6.47 7.94
N ARG A 149 15.42 7.76 8.13
CA ARG A 149 16.46 8.80 8.05
C ARG A 149 17.46 8.69 9.20
N VAL A 150 16.97 8.59 10.44
CA VAL A 150 17.83 8.56 11.64
C VAL A 150 18.66 7.27 11.69
N ALA A 151 18.07 6.14 11.30
CA ALA A 151 18.79 4.86 11.23
C ALA A 151 19.69 4.76 9.98
N ASN A 152 19.68 5.78 9.11
CA ASN A 152 20.52 5.85 7.91
C ASN A 152 20.38 4.62 7.01
N PHE A 153 19.15 4.30 6.61
CA PHE A 153 18.89 3.29 5.59
C PHE A 153 19.29 3.83 4.20
N HIS A 154 20.21 3.17 3.54
CA HIS A 154 20.88 3.62 2.31
C HIS A 154 20.10 3.27 1.04
N TYR A 155 18.85 3.71 0.92
CA TYR A 155 18.14 3.65 -0.36
C TYR A 155 17.37 4.95 -0.64
N LYS A 156 17.20 5.25 -1.92
CA LYS A 156 16.39 6.40 -2.34
C LYS A 156 14.97 5.93 -2.66
N PRO A 157 13.97 6.41 -1.92
CA PRO A 157 12.57 6.11 -2.25
C PRO A 157 12.23 6.55 -3.67
N TYR A 158 11.50 5.72 -4.40
CA TYR A 158 10.95 6.07 -5.70
C TYR A 158 9.51 6.52 -5.54
N PHE A 159 9.21 7.74 -6.00
CA PHE A 159 7.94 8.37 -5.73
C PHE A 159 7.02 8.41 -6.93
N ILE A 160 5.75 8.13 -6.68
CA ILE A 160 4.64 8.64 -7.45
C ILE A 160 4.04 9.84 -6.72
N VAL A 161 3.36 10.71 -7.46
CA VAL A 161 2.59 11.82 -6.91
C VAL A 161 1.12 11.52 -7.20
N ALA A 162 0.30 11.64 -6.19
CA ALA A 162 -1.15 11.48 -6.30
C ALA A 162 -1.87 12.75 -5.86
N GLU A 163 -3.00 12.99 -6.48
CA GLU A 163 -4.00 13.98 -6.07
C GLU A 163 -5.31 13.27 -5.76
N GLU A 164 -6.02 13.70 -4.75
CA GLU A 164 -7.30 13.13 -4.35
C GLU A 164 -8.19 14.18 -3.69
N ALA A 165 -9.47 14.12 -4.00
CA ALA A 165 -10.52 14.77 -3.26
C ALA A 165 -11.58 13.74 -2.85
N GLU A 166 -12.13 13.91 -1.67
CA GLU A 166 -13.28 13.15 -1.21
C GLU A 166 -14.51 14.07 -1.22
N THR A 167 -15.62 13.60 -1.80
CA THR A 167 -16.87 14.35 -1.86
C THR A 167 -18.01 13.50 -1.31
N THR A 168 -18.88 14.11 -0.52
CA THR A 168 -20.09 13.45 -0.02
C THR A 168 -21.05 13.16 -1.17
N VAL A 169 -21.66 11.99 -1.15
CA VAL A 169 -22.73 11.59 -2.09
C VAL A 169 -23.93 11.09 -1.32
N SER A 170 -25.12 11.25 -1.91
CA SER A 170 -26.32 10.60 -1.40
C SER A 170 -26.16 9.07 -1.49
N ALA A 171 -26.70 8.33 -0.53
CA ALA A 171 -26.54 6.88 -0.33
C ALA A 171 -26.96 5.95 -1.49
N THR A 172 -27.30 6.48 -2.65
CA THR A 172 -27.72 5.75 -3.86
C THR A 172 -26.62 5.60 -4.91
N SER A 173 -25.38 6.01 -4.62
CA SER A 173 -24.30 5.88 -5.60
C SER A 173 -23.95 4.40 -5.82
N ASN A 174 -24.02 3.97 -7.07
CA ASN A 174 -23.68 2.63 -7.52
C ASN A 174 -22.29 2.23 -6.97
N GLN A 175 -22.18 1.02 -6.41
CA GLN A 175 -20.95 0.43 -5.87
C GLN A 175 -19.98 0.04 -7.00
N VAL A 176 -19.72 0.97 -7.91
CA VAL A 176 -18.88 0.79 -9.09
C VAL A 176 -17.49 1.34 -8.83
N ALA A 177 -16.49 0.48 -8.84
CA ALA A 177 -15.10 0.91 -8.86
C ALA A 177 -14.74 1.35 -10.28
N LYS A 178 -14.41 2.64 -10.47
CA LYS A 178 -14.04 3.18 -11.79
C LYS A 178 -12.56 3.47 -11.86
N ILE A 179 -11.93 3.01 -12.95
CA ILE A 179 -10.52 3.26 -13.28
C ILE A 179 -10.46 4.08 -14.58
N PHE A 180 -9.63 5.12 -14.56
CA PHE A 180 -9.44 6.02 -15.70
C PHE A 180 -7.98 5.95 -16.19
N LEU A 181 -7.80 5.50 -17.44
CA LEU A 181 -6.51 5.30 -18.07
C LEU A 181 -6.22 6.35 -19.14
N GLY A 182 -4.94 6.63 -19.37
CA GLY A 182 -4.47 7.48 -20.45
C GLY A 182 -4.52 8.98 -20.17
N PHE A 183 -5.06 9.44 -19.05
CA PHE A 183 -5.05 10.85 -18.65
C PHE A 183 -3.68 11.30 -18.13
N ASN A 184 -2.99 10.43 -17.41
CA ASN A 184 -1.58 10.54 -17.06
C ASN A 184 -0.75 9.54 -17.90
N ARG A 185 0.47 9.90 -18.27
CA ARG A 185 1.33 9.04 -19.09
C ARG A 185 1.77 7.77 -18.36
N MET A 186 2.12 7.89 -17.08
CA MET A 186 2.65 6.81 -16.24
C MET A 186 1.82 6.69 -14.96
N GLY A 187 0.53 6.40 -15.12
CA GLY A 187 -0.38 6.31 -14.00
C GLY A 187 -1.84 6.20 -14.42
N TYR A 188 -2.72 6.33 -13.45
CA TYR A 188 -4.16 6.16 -13.66
C TYR A 188 -4.96 7.09 -12.73
N GLY A 189 -6.26 7.22 -13.01
CA GLY A 189 -7.23 7.87 -12.14
C GLY A 189 -8.25 6.88 -11.61
N TRP A 190 -8.96 7.26 -10.57
CA TRP A 190 -9.99 6.44 -9.94
C TRP A 190 -11.19 7.26 -9.47
N THR A 191 -12.33 6.56 -9.37
CA THR A 191 -13.49 6.98 -8.60
C THR A 191 -13.96 5.77 -7.79
N PHE A 192 -13.81 5.84 -6.48
CA PHE A 192 -14.12 4.75 -5.57
C PHE A 192 -15.16 5.19 -4.53
N PRO A 193 -16.41 4.72 -4.63
CA PRO A 193 -17.44 4.96 -3.62
C PRO A 193 -17.03 4.38 -2.27
N LYS A 194 -17.36 5.11 -1.22
CA LYS A 194 -17.27 4.67 0.18
C LYS A 194 -18.66 4.72 0.80
N SER A 195 -18.83 4.46 2.09
CA SER A 195 -20.14 4.38 2.74
C SER A 195 -21.02 5.64 2.54
N ASP A 196 -20.42 6.83 2.62
CA ASP A 196 -21.13 8.13 2.57
C ASP A 196 -20.40 9.17 1.68
N SER A 197 -19.39 8.74 0.96
CA SER A 197 -18.54 9.60 0.15
C SER A 197 -17.97 8.87 -1.06
N VAL A 198 -17.33 9.62 -1.95
CA VAL A 198 -16.58 9.08 -3.09
C VAL A 198 -15.17 9.68 -3.07
N SER A 199 -14.17 8.80 -3.11
CA SER A 199 -12.79 9.19 -3.39
C SER A 199 -12.60 9.34 -4.89
N ILE A 200 -12.16 10.49 -5.33
CA ILE A 200 -11.83 10.80 -6.73
C ILE A 200 -10.37 11.25 -6.77
N GLY A 201 -9.57 10.60 -7.58
CA GLY A 201 -8.16 10.98 -7.63
C GLY A 201 -7.43 10.51 -8.88
N SER A 202 -6.20 10.94 -9.00
CA SER A 202 -5.26 10.45 -10.00
C SER A 202 -3.85 10.37 -9.43
N GLY A 203 -3.06 9.45 -9.95
CA GLY A 203 -1.67 9.29 -9.56
C GLY A 203 -0.79 8.94 -10.73
N ALA A 204 0.46 9.41 -10.70
CA ALA A 204 1.45 9.09 -11.72
C ALA A 204 2.88 9.17 -11.15
N VAL A 205 3.81 8.53 -11.84
CA VAL A 205 5.24 8.67 -11.57
C VAL A 205 5.63 10.16 -11.59
N LYS A 206 6.44 10.59 -10.63
CA LYS A 206 6.98 11.95 -10.56
C LYS A 206 7.62 12.33 -11.90
N GLY A 207 7.24 13.44 -12.49
CA GLY A 207 7.64 13.86 -13.84
C GLY A 207 6.62 13.51 -14.92
N SER A 208 5.68 12.60 -14.68
CA SER A 208 4.51 12.33 -15.55
C SER A 208 3.19 12.79 -14.91
N PHE A 209 3.23 13.22 -13.66
CA PHE A 209 2.07 13.74 -12.94
C PHE A 209 1.66 15.12 -13.47
N VAL A 210 0.36 15.26 -13.75
CA VAL A 210 -0.25 16.54 -14.15
C VAL A 210 -1.33 16.88 -13.13
N ARG A 211 -1.14 17.98 -12.41
CA ARG A 211 -2.11 18.48 -11.42
C ARG A 211 -3.46 18.78 -12.07
N GLY A 212 -4.53 18.43 -11.40
CA GLY A 212 -5.90 18.61 -11.87
C GLY A 212 -6.33 17.59 -12.92
N THR A 213 -5.57 16.51 -13.12
CA THR A 213 -5.97 15.43 -14.03
C THR A 213 -7.30 14.81 -13.60
N MET A 214 -7.55 14.67 -12.29
CA MET A 214 -8.81 14.12 -11.78
C MET A 214 -10.03 14.92 -12.24
N ASN A 215 -9.92 16.22 -12.44
CA ASN A 215 -11.03 17.08 -12.87
C ASN A 215 -11.50 16.78 -14.31
N LYS A 216 -10.72 16.01 -15.09
CA LYS A 216 -11.10 15.58 -16.45
C LYS A 216 -12.13 14.45 -16.47
N PHE A 217 -12.34 13.77 -15.35
CA PHE A 217 -13.27 12.66 -15.21
C PHE A 217 -14.12 12.74 -13.92
N ALA A 218 -13.93 13.77 -13.11
CA ALA A 218 -14.78 14.06 -11.98
C ALA A 218 -16.09 14.72 -12.43
N ASP A 219 -17.21 14.34 -11.84
CA ASP A 219 -18.51 14.98 -12.09
C ASP A 219 -18.52 16.46 -11.64
N ASN A 220 -17.70 16.80 -10.65
CA ASN A 220 -17.47 18.17 -10.21
C ASN A 220 -16.03 18.61 -10.53
N PRO A 221 -15.82 19.45 -11.55
CA PRO A 221 -14.48 19.88 -11.96
C PRO A 221 -13.84 20.93 -10.99
N HIS A 222 -14.58 21.40 -9.98
CA HIS A 222 -14.10 22.40 -9.02
C HIS A 222 -13.58 21.78 -7.72
N LEU A 223 -13.43 20.47 -7.65
CA LEU A 223 -12.86 19.80 -6.49
C LEU A 223 -11.42 20.25 -6.24
N LYS A 224 -11.13 20.56 -4.99
CA LYS A 224 -9.78 20.94 -4.54
C LYS A 224 -9.05 19.71 -4.00
N PRO A 225 -8.10 19.13 -4.75
CA PRO A 225 -7.43 17.93 -4.31
C PRO A 225 -6.33 18.22 -3.28
N HIS A 226 -6.14 17.27 -2.38
CA HIS A 226 -4.90 17.11 -1.64
C HIS A 226 -3.88 16.40 -2.52
N ILE A 227 -2.63 16.90 -2.52
CA ILE A 227 -1.52 16.31 -3.28
C ILE A 227 -0.55 15.67 -2.28
N PHE A 228 -0.16 14.43 -2.56
CA PHE A 228 0.72 13.68 -1.67
C PHE A 228 1.64 12.72 -2.43
N PRO A 229 2.85 12.48 -1.91
CA PRO A 229 3.74 11.48 -2.46
C PRO A 229 3.39 10.09 -1.92
N ILE A 230 3.63 9.05 -2.73
CA ILE A 230 3.58 7.65 -2.33
C ILE A 230 4.94 7.04 -2.70
N SER A 231 5.58 6.39 -1.73
CA SER A 231 6.86 5.72 -1.96
C SER A 231 6.62 4.27 -2.36
N ILE A 232 6.73 3.97 -3.66
CA ILE A 232 6.57 2.62 -4.19
C ILE A 232 7.88 1.84 -4.17
N TRP A 233 7.78 0.51 -4.14
CA TRP A 233 8.95 -0.37 -4.20
C TRP A 233 9.70 -0.21 -5.53
N ASN A 234 11.02 -0.10 -5.45
CA ASN A 234 11.91 0.02 -6.61
C ASN A 234 13.25 -0.72 -6.41
N GLY A 235 13.17 -1.97 -5.95
CA GLY A 235 14.37 -2.78 -5.72
C GLY A 235 15.00 -2.59 -4.34
N VAL A 236 14.23 -2.16 -3.33
CA VAL A 236 14.69 -2.13 -1.94
C VAL A 236 14.79 -3.56 -1.41
N GLU A 237 15.95 -3.95 -0.91
CA GLU A 237 16.22 -5.31 -0.43
C GLU A 237 16.43 -5.38 1.08
N THR A 238 17.01 -4.32 1.69
CA THR A 238 17.36 -4.31 3.10
C THR A 238 16.55 -3.29 3.87
N LEU A 239 15.69 -3.78 4.77
CA LEU A 239 14.84 -2.99 5.66
C LEU A 239 15.10 -3.28 7.15
N THR A 240 16.22 -3.90 7.47
CA THR A 240 16.70 -4.14 8.83
C THR A 240 18.09 -3.55 9.04
N LYS A 241 18.34 -3.17 10.26
CA LYS A 241 19.66 -2.75 10.74
C LYS A 241 19.75 -3.10 12.23
N ASN A 242 20.37 -4.25 12.52
CA ASN A 242 20.43 -4.82 13.86
C ASN A 242 19.03 -4.96 14.50
N ARG A 243 18.70 -4.09 15.45
CA ARG A 243 17.44 -4.06 16.21
C ARG A 243 16.36 -3.17 15.61
N VAL A 244 16.66 -2.51 14.48
CA VAL A 244 15.75 -1.57 13.81
C VAL A 244 15.22 -2.19 12.52
N ALA A 245 13.90 -2.06 12.28
CA ALA A 245 13.30 -2.45 11.00
C ALA A 245 12.29 -1.41 10.51
N LEU A 246 11.98 -1.48 9.21
CA LEU A 246 10.94 -0.67 8.57
C LEU A 246 9.82 -1.58 8.04
N VAL A 247 8.56 -1.16 8.22
CA VAL A 247 7.37 -1.84 7.68
C VAL A 247 6.53 -0.89 6.84
N GLY A 248 5.77 -1.43 5.92
CA GLY A 248 4.86 -0.67 5.07
C GLY A 248 5.56 0.42 4.25
N GLU A 249 4.91 1.56 4.11
CA GLU A 249 5.41 2.66 3.29
C GLU A 249 6.71 3.31 3.84
N ALA A 250 7.00 3.15 5.14
CA ALA A 250 8.28 3.58 5.71
C ALA A 250 9.46 2.84 5.05
N GLY A 251 9.27 1.57 4.68
CA GLY A 251 10.18 0.73 3.91
C GLY A 251 9.88 0.70 2.41
N SER A 252 9.05 1.60 1.89
CA SER A 252 8.61 1.58 0.48
C SER A 252 7.97 0.25 0.05
N ILE A 253 7.32 -0.48 0.98
CA ILE A 253 6.60 -1.73 0.69
C ILE A 253 5.22 -1.38 0.12
N VAL A 254 5.21 -0.82 -1.07
CA VAL A 254 4.01 -0.41 -1.82
C VAL A 254 4.14 -0.95 -3.23
N ASP A 255 3.07 -1.54 -3.72
CA ASP A 255 2.98 -2.17 -5.03
C ASP A 255 3.37 -1.19 -6.16
N PRO A 256 4.37 -1.50 -6.98
CA PRO A 256 4.85 -0.61 -8.04
C PRO A 256 3.94 -0.52 -9.27
N PHE A 257 2.93 -1.39 -9.39
CA PHE A 257 1.95 -1.34 -10.48
C PHE A 257 0.71 -0.53 -10.10
N SER A 258 0.10 -0.88 -8.97
CA SER A 258 -1.18 -0.30 -8.52
C SER A 258 -1.04 0.81 -7.49
N ALA A 259 0.16 1.01 -6.91
CA ALA A 259 0.40 1.86 -5.75
C ALA A 259 -0.41 1.47 -4.49
N ALA A 260 -0.91 0.24 -4.42
CA ALA A 260 -1.59 -0.28 -3.24
C ALA A 260 -0.56 -0.61 -2.13
N GLY A 261 -0.70 0.02 -0.97
CA GLY A 261 0.26 -0.10 0.14
C GLY A 261 -0.30 -0.68 1.43
N ILE A 262 -1.63 -0.70 1.62
CA ILE A 262 -2.23 -1.13 2.89
C ILE A 262 -2.04 -2.63 3.08
N TYR A 263 -2.42 -3.45 2.10
CA TYR A 263 -2.29 -4.90 2.17
C TYR A 263 -0.84 -5.34 2.35
N SER A 264 0.07 -4.89 1.49
CA SER A 264 1.49 -5.23 1.55
C SER A 264 2.15 -4.73 2.83
N GLY A 265 1.73 -3.56 3.33
CA GLY A 265 2.18 -3.02 4.60
C GLY A 265 1.77 -3.88 5.78
N ILE A 266 0.52 -4.36 5.83
CA ILE A 266 0.03 -5.28 6.85
C ILE A 266 0.71 -6.65 6.73
N ALA A 267 0.88 -7.17 5.51
CA ALA A 267 1.58 -8.43 5.26
C ALA A 267 3.04 -8.38 5.75
N SER A 268 3.73 -7.26 5.50
CA SER A 268 5.09 -7.03 6.00
C SER A 268 5.16 -7.04 7.53
N SER A 269 4.15 -6.48 8.19
CA SER A 269 4.04 -6.47 9.66
C SER A 269 3.82 -7.86 10.23
N LYS A 270 3.00 -8.69 9.57
CA LYS A 270 2.78 -10.11 9.93
C LYS A 270 4.09 -10.90 9.84
N ILE A 271 4.87 -10.69 8.77
CA ILE A 271 6.19 -11.31 8.60
C ILE A 271 7.13 -10.87 9.72
N LEU A 272 7.25 -9.56 9.99
CA LEU A 272 8.16 -9.03 10.98
C LEU A 272 7.81 -9.51 12.41
N SER A 273 6.53 -9.60 12.77
CA SER A 273 6.12 -10.10 14.07
C SER A 273 6.62 -11.53 14.33
N SER A 274 6.57 -12.38 13.29
CA SER A 274 7.08 -13.75 13.37
C SER A 274 8.60 -13.81 13.51
N VAL A 275 9.31 -12.87 12.86
CA VAL A 275 10.77 -12.74 12.99
C VAL A 275 11.15 -12.28 14.39
N ILE A 276 10.48 -11.26 14.93
CA ILE A 276 10.71 -10.75 16.28
C ILE A 276 10.45 -11.85 17.32
N LYS A 277 9.37 -12.63 17.17
CA LYS A 277 9.10 -13.77 18.07
C LYS A 277 10.28 -14.75 18.10
N ARG A 278 10.78 -15.17 16.93
CA ARG A 278 11.93 -16.09 16.86
C ARG A 278 13.19 -15.48 17.46
N ALA A 279 13.48 -14.21 17.21
CA ALA A 279 14.62 -13.52 17.78
C ALA A 279 14.55 -13.48 19.31
N LEU A 280 13.37 -13.21 19.89
CA LEU A 280 13.17 -13.22 21.34
C LEU A 280 13.36 -14.61 21.96
N VAL A 281 12.85 -15.66 21.31
CA VAL A 281 13.00 -17.04 21.80
C VAL A 281 14.45 -17.52 21.74
N SER A 282 15.19 -17.16 20.69
CA SER A 282 16.62 -17.53 20.54
C SER A 282 17.58 -16.62 21.27
N GLY A 283 17.11 -15.54 21.89
CA GLY A 283 17.98 -14.52 22.49
C GLY A 283 18.76 -13.67 21.48
N SER A 284 18.42 -13.75 20.19
CA SER A 284 19.07 -12.99 19.13
C SER A 284 18.67 -11.51 19.16
N SER A 285 19.63 -10.64 18.85
CA SER A 285 19.37 -9.22 18.58
C SER A 285 19.10 -8.93 17.10
N SER A 286 19.48 -9.84 16.19
CA SER A 286 19.25 -9.67 14.75
C SER A 286 17.85 -10.11 14.36
N ILE A 287 17.25 -9.28 13.49
CA ILE A 287 15.98 -9.53 12.82
C ILE A 287 16.13 -9.58 11.27
N ASP A 288 17.35 -9.84 10.77
CA ASP A 288 17.71 -9.74 9.36
C ASP A 288 17.00 -10.78 8.48
N SER A 289 16.57 -11.92 9.04
CA SER A 289 15.71 -12.89 8.33
C SER A 289 14.38 -12.29 7.85
N TYR A 290 14.03 -11.07 8.29
CA TYR A 290 12.90 -10.32 7.74
C TYR A 290 13.10 -9.97 6.27
N ASN A 291 14.31 -9.56 5.87
CA ASN A 291 14.62 -9.23 4.47
C ASN A 291 14.44 -10.42 3.54
N GLU A 292 14.92 -11.61 3.94
CA GLU A 292 14.75 -12.85 3.17
C GLU A 292 13.27 -13.22 3.01
N GLN A 293 12.49 -13.08 4.09
CA GLN A 293 11.05 -13.38 4.04
C GLN A 293 10.26 -12.36 3.21
N LEU A 294 10.64 -11.07 3.22
CA LEU A 294 10.08 -10.07 2.32
C LEU A 294 10.36 -10.42 0.87
N ASP A 295 11.59 -10.83 0.57
CA ASP A 295 11.96 -11.26 -0.77
C ASP A 295 11.10 -12.42 -1.26
N GLN A 296 10.97 -13.45 -0.45
CA GLN A 296 10.21 -14.66 -0.80
C GLN A 296 8.70 -14.43 -0.90
N LYS A 297 8.11 -13.58 -0.05
CA LYS A 297 6.65 -13.49 0.10
C LYS A 297 6.02 -12.24 -0.54
N ILE A 298 6.80 -11.18 -0.78
CA ILE A 298 6.30 -9.91 -1.31
C ILE A 298 7.07 -9.49 -2.56
N TYR A 299 8.41 -9.45 -2.51
CA TYR A 299 9.20 -8.82 -3.56
C TYR A 299 9.25 -9.64 -4.86
N GLN A 300 9.02 -10.95 -4.80
CA GLN A 300 8.88 -11.76 -6.03
C GLN A 300 7.72 -11.22 -6.88
N GLU A 301 6.55 -10.98 -6.30
CA GLU A 301 5.41 -10.38 -7.00
C GLU A 301 5.69 -8.93 -7.40
N PHE A 302 6.35 -8.15 -6.56
CA PHE A 302 6.71 -6.76 -6.85
C PHE A 302 7.68 -6.62 -8.03
N ARG A 303 8.58 -7.58 -8.26
CA ARG A 303 9.43 -7.62 -9.46
C ARG A 303 8.58 -7.72 -10.73
N TYR A 304 7.58 -8.60 -10.74
CA TYR A 304 6.65 -8.72 -11.85
C TYR A 304 5.72 -7.51 -11.97
N ALA A 305 5.24 -6.97 -10.87
CA ALA A 305 4.44 -5.74 -10.86
C ALA A 305 5.21 -4.56 -11.46
N LYS A 306 6.48 -4.39 -11.08
CA LYS A 306 7.36 -3.35 -11.64
C LYS A 306 7.57 -3.56 -13.13
N LEU A 307 7.87 -4.78 -13.57
CA LEU A 307 8.04 -5.11 -14.99
C LEU A 307 6.75 -4.80 -15.78
N LEU A 308 5.61 -5.25 -15.28
CA LEU A 308 4.31 -4.96 -15.90
C LEU A 308 4.02 -3.46 -15.95
N SER A 309 4.35 -2.68 -14.91
CA SER A 309 4.14 -1.23 -14.90
C SER A 309 4.93 -0.52 -16.00
N THR A 310 6.18 -0.96 -16.26
CA THR A 310 7.02 -0.42 -17.34
C THR A 310 6.55 -0.85 -18.74
N MET A 311 5.82 -1.95 -18.83
CA MET A 311 5.21 -2.42 -20.09
C MET A 311 3.86 -1.76 -20.34
N PHE A 312 3.05 -1.62 -19.31
CA PHE A 312 1.65 -1.22 -19.41
C PHE A 312 1.49 0.29 -19.62
N TYR A 313 1.98 1.10 -18.70
CA TYR A 313 1.69 2.53 -18.69
C TYR A 313 2.25 3.31 -19.90
N PRO A 314 3.50 3.12 -20.36
CA PRO A 314 4.01 3.85 -21.52
C PRO A 314 3.29 3.49 -22.82
N PHE A 315 2.77 2.27 -22.90
CA PHE A 315 2.19 1.71 -24.15
C PHE A 315 0.67 1.54 -24.10
N LEU A 316 -0.01 2.22 -23.16
CA LEU A 316 -1.48 2.21 -23.06
C LEU A 316 -2.18 2.57 -24.38
N TRP A 317 -1.59 3.48 -25.18
CA TRP A 317 -2.12 3.88 -26.46
C TRP A 317 -2.18 2.73 -27.47
N LEU A 318 -1.28 1.76 -27.38
CA LEU A 318 -1.23 0.58 -28.22
C LEU A 318 -2.15 -0.53 -27.68
N THR A 319 -2.15 -0.76 -26.37
CA THR A 319 -2.86 -1.87 -25.72
C THR A 319 -4.29 -1.55 -25.30
N LYS A 320 -4.74 -0.31 -25.42
CA LYS A 320 -6.05 0.15 -24.95
C LYS A 320 -7.23 -0.73 -25.35
N LYS A 321 -7.26 -1.25 -26.59
CA LYS A 321 -8.33 -2.11 -27.08
C LYS A 321 -8.34 -3.49 -26.41
N VAL A 322 -7.17 -4.02 -26.05
CA VAL A 322 -7.04 -5.30 -25.34
C VAL A 322 -7.41 -5.13 -23.87
N ILE A 323 -6.94 -4.05 -23.25
CA ILE A 323 -7.15 -3.77 -21.81
C ILE A 323 -8.62 -3.47 -21.51
N VAL A 324 -9.27 -2.67 -22.35
CA VAL A 324 -10.69 -2.29 -22.19
C VAL A 324 -11.63 -3.36 -22.75
N LYS A 325 -11.14 -4.51 -23.20
CA LYS A 325 -11.98 -5.61 -23.69
C LYS A 325 -12.70 -6.29 -22.53
N GLN A 326 -14.00 -6.56 -22.70
CA GLN A 326 -14.84 -7.17 -21.65
C GLN A 326 -14.27 -8.49 -21.12
N SER A 327 -13.73 -9.35 -22.00
CA SER A 327 -13.12 -10.62 -21.58
C SER A 327 -11.89 -10.43 -20.71
N THR A 328 -11.06 -9.41 -20.97
CA THR A 328 -9.89 -9.08 -20.16
C THR A 328 -10.31 -8.59 -18.78
N LEU A 329 -11.33 -7.73 -18.72
CA LEU A 329 -11.82 -7.21 -17.44
C LEU A 329 -12.54 -8.29 -16.61
N ARG A 330 -13.29 -9.20 -17.24
CA ARG A 330 -13.89 -10.35 -16.54
C ARG A 330 -12.82 -11.25 -15.93
N MET A 331 -11.75 -11.55 -16.67
CA MET A 331 -10.63 -12.34 -16.16
C MET A 331 -9.95 -11.65 -14.98
N ALA A 332 -9.67 -10.35 -15.07
CA ALA A 332 -9.09 -9.60 -13.97
C ALA A 332 -10.00 -9.56 -12.72
N LEU A 333 -11.31 -9.48 -12.92
CA LEU A 333 -12.30 -9.51 -11.85
C LEU A 333 -12.33 -10.89 -11.16
N GLU A 334 -12.31 -11.99 -11.94
CA GLU A 334 -12.28 -13.35 -11.38
C GLU A 334 -11.01 -13.61 -10.55
N GLU A 335 -9.86 -13.12 -11.01
CA GLU A 335 -8.62 -13.21 -10.25
C GLU A 335 -8.67 -12.39 -8.94
N ALA A 336 -9.20 -11.17 -9.01
CA ALA A 336 -9.37 -10.33 -7.83
C ALA A 336 -10.30 -10.97 -6.78
N LYS A 337 -11.31 -11.72 -7.19
CA LYS A 337 -12.21 -12.48 -6.30
C LYS A 337 -11.49 -13.64 -5.57
N GLN A 338 -10.42 -14.18 -6.14
CA GLN A 338 -9.59 -15.17 -5.47
C GLN A 338 -8.68 -14.57 -4.39
N GLY A 339 -8.77 -13.26 -4.19
CA GLY A 339 -8.14 -12.51 -3.11
C GLY A 339 -6.95 -11.67 -3.53
N TYR A 340 -6.07 -12.17 -4.38
CA TYR A 340 -4.88 -11.45 -4.83
C TYR A 340 -4.53 -11.79 -6.28
N ILE A 341 -4.25 -10.76 -7.08
CA ILE A 341 -3.82 -10.94 -8.47
C ILE A 341 -2.32 -11.27 -8.46
N SER A 342 -1.96 -12.45 -8.98
CA SER A 342 -0.55 -12.79 -9.19
C SER A 342 0.00 -12.07 -10.43
N TYR A 343 0.87 -11.10 -10.21
CA TYR A 343 1.55 -10.39 -11.30
C TYR A 343 2.46 -11.32 -12.12
N ARG A 344 2.98 -12.37 -11.51
CA ARG A 344 3.74 -13.42 -12.20
C ARG A 344 2.88 -14.13 -13.23
N GLU A 345 1.67 -14.55 -12.85
CA GLU A 345 0.73 -15.21 -13.79
C GLU A 345 0.27 -14.26 -14.89
N VAL A 346 -0.06 -13.01 -14.54
CA VAL A 346 -0.39 -11.97 -15.53
C VAL A 346 0.75 -11.80 -16.53
N TYR A 347 1.99 -11.71 -16.06
CA TYR A 347 3.16 -11.61 -16.94
C TYR A 347 3.31 -12.83 -17.86
N GLN A 348 3.15 -14.04 -17.34
CA GLN A 348 3.22 -15.28 -18.13
C GLN A 348 2.15 -15.31 -19.23
N ARG A 349 0.92 -14.88 -18.93
CA ARG A 349 -0.14 -14.77 -19.93
C ARG A 349 0.16 -13.73 -21.02
N VAL A 350 0.71 -12.59 -20.63
CA VAL A 350 1.17 -11.57 -21.60
C VAL A 350 2.30 -12.13 -22.45
N ALA A 351 3.26 -12.83 -21.87
CA ALA A 351 4.38 -13.44 -22.57
C ALA A 351 3.96 -14.53 -23.56
N ASN A 352 2.93 -15.29 -23.23
CA ASN A 352 2.38 -16.36 -24.05
C ASN A 352 1.24 -15.88 -24.98
N SER A 353 0.91 -14.58 -24.96
CA SER A 353 -0.18 -14.04 -25.75
C SER A 353 0.11 -14.11 -27.26
N GLN A 354 -0.90 -14.44 -28.05
CA GLN A 354 -0.84 -14.38 -29.51
C GLN A 354 -1.08 -12.97 -30.05
N HIS A 355 -1.42 -11.98 -29.20
CA HIS A 355 -1.61 -10.59 -29.61
C HIS A 355 -0.26 -9.94 -29.96
N PRO A 356 -0.04 -9.52 -31.22
CA PRO A 356 1.25 -8.97 -31.66
C PRO A 356 1.68 -7.74 -30.83
N GLU A 357 0.72 -6.90 -30.46
CA GLU A 357 0.95 -5.68 -29.68
C GLU A 357 1.56 -5.99 -28.32
N LEU A 358 1.08 -7.04 -27.63
CA LEU A 358 1.61 -7.45 -26.32
C LEU A 358 3.02 -8.04 -26.44
N ARG A 359 3.30 -8.77 -27.53
CA ARG A 359 4.65 -9.32 -27.80
C ARG A 359 5.68 -8.22 -28.09
N ILE A 360 5.31 -7.20 -28.86
CA ILE A 360 6.17 -6.05 -29.13
C ILE A 360 6.49 -5.32 -27.84
N ILE A 361 5.50 -5.07 -26.99
CA ILE A 361 5.70 -4.40 -25.70
C ILE A 361 6.61 -5.20 -24.79
N LEU A 362 6.47 -6.53 -24.76
CA LEU A 362 7.34 -7.41 -23.99
C LEU A 362 8.80 -7.28 -24.44
N LEU A 363 9.05 -7.26 -25.76
CA LEU A 363 10.38 -7.07 -26.32
C LEU A 363 10.97 -5.70 -25.95
N LEU A 364 10.18 -4.63 -26.09
CA LEU A 364 10.60 -3.28 -25.73
C LEU A 364 10.91 -3.15 -24.23
N ALA A 365 10.07 -3.74 -23.36
CA ALA A 365 10.29 -3.73 -21.93
C ALA A 365 11.57 -4.48 -21.51
N LYS A 366 11.88 -5.61 -22.16
CA LYS A 366 13.15 -6.33 -21.96
C LYS A 366 14.35 -5.48 -22.34
N LEU A 367 14.28 -4.75 -23.45
CA LEU A 367 15.35 -3.86 -23.89
C LEU A 367 15.57 -2.68 -22.92
N ILE A 368 14.48 -2.10 -22.38
CA ILE A 368 14.54 -0.95 -21.46
C ILE A 368 15.08 -1.36 -20.07
N ASN A 369 14.79 -2.57 -19.61
CA ASN A 369 15.14 -3.04 -18.27
C ASN A 369 16.43 -3.90 -18.22
N ASN A 370 17.13 -4.08 -19.34
CA ASN A 370 18.31 -4.94 -19.45
C ASN A 370 18.10 -6.38 -18.92
N ILE A 371 16.89 -6.93 -19.10
CA ILE A 371 16.51 -8.28 -18.66
C ILE A 371 16.46 -9.21 -19.85
#